data_d35b8cb789cbaab064093140df05546e
#
_entry.id   d35b8cb789cbaab064093140df05546e
#
_cell.length_a   1.000
_cell.length_b   1.000
_cell.length_c   1.000
_cell.angle_alpha   90.00
_cell.angle_beta   90.00
_cell.angle_gamma   90.00
#
_symmetry.space_group_name_H-M   'P 1'
#
loop_
_entity.id
_entity.type
_entity.pdbx_description
1 polymer ?
#
loop_
_entity_poly.entity_id
_entity_poly.type
_entity_poly.pdbx_seq_one_letter_code
_entity_poly.pdbx_strand_id
1 'polypeptide(L)'
;MRRRDLLINAGLLVSALSLSPSKARALGGVVLKSGEPVPDFDLPGSSRSEPDRERWSSKDLRGRWLAVYFYPRDFTGGCTIEARGFEALHQEFSAANTEVIGISADSVDDHESFCDSEGLSFPLLSDPDGVVSKAYGSWMAPYSLRHSFLIDPEGILRERWVAVRPSGHAKEVLETIQALQSTCLLYTSPSPRD
;
A
#
# COMPACT_ATOMS: atom_id res chain seq x y z
N MET A 1 -56.69 -58.73 25.24
CA MET A 1 -55.22 -58.65 25.30
C MET A 1 -54.81 -57.43 24.53
N ARG A 2 -54.33 -56.39 25.19
CA ARG A 2 -54.04 -55.07 24.61
C ARG A 2 -52.55 -54.96 24.34
N ARG A 3 -52.15 -54.74 23.08
CA ARG A 3 -50.79 -54.45 22.68
C ARG A 3 -50.55 -52.94 22.93
N ARG A 4 -49.54 -52.63 23.71
CA ARG A 4 -49.10 -51.26 23.99
C ARG A 4 -47.96 -50.92 23.02
N ASP A 5 -48.19 -49.93 22.18
CA ASP A 5 -47.22 -49.41 21.23
C ASP A 5 -46.18 -48.58 21.98
N LEU A 6 -44.90 -48.94 21.78
CA LEU A 6 -43.74 -48.21 22.27
C LEU A 6 -43.31 -47.26 21.16
N LEU A 7 -43.57 -45.99 21.31
CA LEU A 7 -43.04 -44.96 20.44
C LEU A 7 -41.62 -44.59 20.91
N ILE A 8 -40.65 -44.95 20.10
CA ILE A 8 -39.26 -44.53 20.28
C ILE A 8 -39.07 -43.16 19.61
N ASN A 9 -38.97 -42.13 20.41
CA ASN A 9 -38.57 -40.81 19.92
C ASN A 9 -37.09 -40.82 19.62
N ALA A 10 -36.72 -40.91 18.35
CA ALA A 10 -35.35 -40.66 17.86
C ALA A 10 -35.13 -39.13 17.74
N GLY A 11 -34.51 -38.57 18.74
CA GLY A 11 -34.08 -37.17 18.72
C GLY A 11 -32.90 -37.04 17.76
N LEU A 12 -33.10 -36.39 16.63
CA LEU A 12 -32.03 -35.97 15.73
C LEU A 12 -31.24 -34.79 16.39
N LEU A 13 -30.07 -35.10 16.92
CA LEU A 13 -29.03 -34.12 17.29
C LEU A 13 -28.41 -33.56 16.01
N VAL A 14 -28.91 -32.42 15.54
CA VAL A 14 -28.25 -31.66 14.49
C VAL A 14 -27.06 -30.94 15.14
N SER A 15 -25.86 -31.52 15.04
CA SER A 15 -24.61 -30.83 15.34
C SER A 15 -24.41 -29.71 14.33
N ALA A 16 -24.71 -28.48 14.73
CA ALA A 16 -24.33 -27.30 13.95
C ALA A 16 -22.79 -27.19 13.95
N LEU A 17 -22.15 -27.68 12.87
CA LEU A 17 -20.75 -27.37 12.57
C LEU A 17 -20.70 -25.87 12.31
N SER A 18 -20.24 -25.11 13.29
CA SER A 18 -19.87 -23.70 13.10
C SER A 18 -18.63 -23.65 12.20
N LEU A 19 -18.85 -23.49 10.90
CA LEU A 19 -17.80 -23.11 9.96
C LEU A 19 -17.35 -21.69 10.35
N SER A 20 -16.26 -21.62 11.11
CA SER A 20 -15.54 -20.37 11.28
C SER A 20 -15.08 -19.92 9.89
N PRO A 21 -15.37 -18.66 9.48
CA PRO A 21 -14.89 -18.16 8.20
C PRO A 21 -13.36 -18.24 8.22
N SER A 22 -12.79 -19.08 7.37
CA SER A 22 -11.36 -19.10 7.12
C SER A 22 -11.00 -17.72 6.63
N LYS A 23 -10.18 -16.99 7.40
CA LYS A 23 -9.63 -15.70 6.97
C LYS A 23 -8.90 -15.98 5.65
N ALA A 24 -9.45 -15.51 4.54
CA ALA A 24 -8.79 -15.57 3.26
C ALA A 24 -7.44 -14.87 3.45
N ARG A 25 -6.35 -15.61 3.35
CA ARG A 25 -5.00 -15.05 3.37
C ARG A 25 -4.87 -14.29 2.07
N ALA A 26 -4.79 -12.97 2.15
CA ALA A 26 -4.44 -12.17 0.99
C ALA A 26 -3.08 -12.64 0.45
N LEU A 27 -2.92 -12.60 -0.86
CA LEU A 27 -1.63 -12.76 -1.49
C LEU A 27 -0.68 -11.71 -0.87
N GLY A 28 0.46 -12.16 -0.30
CA GLY A 28 1.36 -11.28 0.46
C GLY A 28 1.23 -11.36 1.99
N GLY A 29 0.20 -12.02 2.55
CA GLY A 29 0.07 -12.39 3.96
C GLY A 29 -0.71 -11.39 4.82
N VAL A 30 -0.13 -10.26 5.21
CA VAL A 30 -0.78 -9.23 6.03
C VAL A 30 -1.76 -8.41 5.20
N VAL A 31 -2.88 -8.01 5.81
CA VAL A 31 -3.85 -7.10 5.19
C VAL A 31 -3.94 -5.86 6.09
N LEU A 32 -3.34 -4.77 5.65
CA LEU A 32 -3.51 -3.47 6.31
C LEU A 32 -4.92 -2.95 6.06
N LYS A 33 -5.52 -2.31 7.07
CA LYS A 33 -6.88 -1.77 6.99
C LYS A 33 -6.85 -0.26 6.90
N SER A 34 -7.69 0.29 6.05
CA SER A 34 -7.91 1.74 5.98
C SER A 34 -8.38 2.27 7.33
N GLY A 35 -7.86 3.43 7.75
CA GLY A 35 -8.09 4.03 9.06
C GLY A 35 -7.16 3.54 10.17
N GLU A 36 -6.28 2.57 9.93
CA GLU A 36 -5.29 2.09 10.92
C GLU A 36 -3.88 2.63 10.59
N PRO A 37 -3.02 2.82 11.61
CA PRO A 37 -1.62 3.19 11.39
C PRO A 37 -0.89 2.14 10.56
N VAL A 38 -0.02 2.59 9.65
CA VAL A 38 0.85 1.69 8.88
C VAL A 38 2.13 1.37 9.64
N PRO A 39 2.79 0.22 9.35
CA PRO A 39 4.12 -0.05 9.87
C PRO A 39 5.12 1.03 9.47
N ASP A 40 5.97 1.44 10.40
CA ASP A 40 7.10 2.33 10.07
C ASP A 40 8.13 1.60 9.22
N PHE A 41 8.83 2.37 8.38
CA PHE A 41 9.99 1.92 7.65
C PHE A 41 11.17 2.87 7.82
N ASP A 42 12.38 2.35 7.64
CA ASP A 42 13.64 3.08 7.53
C ASP A 42 14.55 2.26 6.61
N LEU A 43 14.63 2.67 5.35
CA LEU A 43 15.31 1.93 4.30
C LEU A 43 16.39 2.78 3.61
N PRO A 44 17.49 2.16 3.16
CA PRO A 44 18.41 2.81 2.26
C PRO A 44 17.77 2.95 0.88
N GLY A 45 18.24 3.91 0.09
CA GLY A 45 17.70 4.14 -1.23
C GLY A 45 18.51 5.14 -2.04
N SER A 46 17.95 5.53 -3.18
CA SER A 46 18.52 6.55 -4.07
C SER A 46 17.43 7.47 -4.59
N SER A 47 17.76 8.75 -4.78
CA SER A 47 16.90 9.75 -5.41
C SER A 47 17.76 10.76 -6.15
N ARG A 48 17.37 11.13 -7.38
CA ARG A 48 18.06 12.18 -8.15
C ARG A 48 17.81 13.58 -7.59
N SER A 49 16.68 13.80 -6.91
CA SER A 49 16.37 15.10 -6.29
C SER A 49 17.11 15.30 -4.96
N GLU A 50 17.53 14.21 -4.30
CA GLU A 50 18.22 14.24 -3.01
C GLU A 50 19.47 13.32 -3.07
N PRO A 51 20.49 13.63 -3.90
CA PRO A 51 21.61 12.71 -4.18
C PRO A 51 22.50 12.42 -2.96
N ASP A 52 22.52 13.32 -1.98
CA ASP A 52 23.31 13.17 -0.75
C ASP A 52 22.54 12.41 0.37
N ARG A 53 21.30 12.06 0.13
CA ARG A 53 20.46 11.34 1.10
C ARG A 53 20.54 9.84 0.85
N GLU A 54 21.01 9.10 1.87
CA GLU A 54 21.22 7.66 1.78
C GLU A 54 20.04 6.83 2.34
N ARG A 55 19.18 7.43 3.18
CA ARG A 55 18.09 6.71 3.86
C ARG A 55 16.82 7.55 3.97
N TRP A 56 15.69 6.87 3.92
CA TRP A 56 14.34 7.44 4.08
C TRP A 56 13.60 6.72 5.18
N SER A 57 13.15 7.49 6.18
CA SER A 57 12.32 7.00 7.28
C SER A 57 10.89 7.55 7.14
N SER A 58 9.90 6.69 7.34
CA SER A 58 8.50 7.13 7.40
C SER A 58 8.25 8.19 8.48
N LYS A 59 9.06 8.22 9.54
CA LYS A 59 8.97 9.21 10.62
C LYS A 59 9.41 10.60 10.17
N ASP A 60 10.44 10.69 9.34
CA ASP A 60 10.95 11.97 8.82
C ASP A 60 10.00 12.56 7.77
N LEU A 61 9.10 11.74 7.24
CA LEU A 61 8.13 12.13 6.22
C LEU A 61 6.75 12.46 6.80
N ARG A 62 6.59 12.45 8.13
CA ARG A 62 5.34 12.89 8.78
C ARG A 62 5.01 14.34 8.43
N GLY A 63 3.72 14.66 8.36
CA GLY A 63 3.23 15.98 7.90
C GLY A 63 3.01 16.06 6.39
N ARG A 64 3.38 15.03 5.64
CA ARG A 64 3.13 14.87 4.20
C ARG A 64 2.31 13.62 3.92
N TRP A 65 1.56 13.65 2.85
CA TRP A 65 0.99 12.43 2.28
C TRP A 65 2.10 11.57 1.68
N LEU A 66 1.97 10.24 1.78
CA LEU A 66 2.90 9.31 1.16
C LEU A 66 2.13 8.41 0.19
N ALA A 67 2.55 8.41 -1.07
CA ALA A 67 2.16 7.43 -2.07
C ALA A 67 3.28 6.37 -2.16
N VAL A 68 3.17 5.31 -1.35
CA VAL A 68 4.15 4.22 -1.32
C VAL A 68 3.71 3.13 -2.27
N TYR A 69 4.52 2.82 -3.28
CA TYR A 69 4.25 1.71 -4.18
C TYR A 69 5.35 0.65 -4.11
N PHE A 70 4.95 -0.60 -3.97
CA PHE A 70 5.83 -1.76 -4.05
C PHE A 70 5.80 -2.31 -5.46
N TYR A 71 6.94 -2.75 -5.97
CA TYR A 71 7.05 -3.29 -7.31
C TYR A 71 8.08 -4.43 -7.37
N PRO A 72 7.96 -5.37 -8.34
CA PRO A 72 8.79 -6.57 -8.38
C PRO A 72 10.26 -6.30 -8.64
N ARG A 73 10.60 -5.45 -9.64
CA ARG A 73 12.00 -5.30 -10.05
C ARG A 73 12.22 -4.12 -10.99
N ASP A 74 13.38 -3.44 -10.82
CA ASP A 74 13.88 -2.42 -11.73
C ASP A 74 14.05 -2.96 -13.16
N PHE A 75 14.07 -2.07 -14.14
CA PHE A 75 14.27 -2.34 -15.55
C PHE A 75 13.29 -3.34 -16.19
N THR A 76 12.18 -3.69 -15.52
CA THR A 76 11.12 -4.51 -16.12
C THR A 76 10.02 -3.63 -16.71
N GLY A 77 9.46 -4.02 -17.86
CA GLY A 77 8.55 -3.19 -18.63
C GLY A 77 7.36 -2.63 -17.84
N GLY A 78 6.73 -3.44 -16.97
CA GLY A 78 5.63 -2.99 -16.12
C GLY A 78 6.08 -2.00 -15.04
N CYS A 79 7.22 -2.23 -14.40
CA CYS A 79 7.73 -1.34 -13.37
C CYS A 79 8.21 -0.01 -13.95
N THR A 80 8.84 -0.03 -15.12
CA THR A 80 9.22 1.18 -15.88
C THR A 80 7.99 2.02 -16.25
N ILE A 81 6.91 1.39 -16.73
CA ILE A 81 5.66 2.10 -17.05
C ILE A 81 5.07 2.78 -15.79
N GLU A 82 5.09 2.09 -14.66
CA GLU A 82 4.58 2.62 -13.39
C GLU A 82 5.44 3.78 -12.89
N ALA A 83 6.76 3.61 -12.84
CA ALA A 83 7.70 4.64 -12.41
C ALA A 83 7.59 5.92 -13.27
N ARG A 84 7.57 5.76 -14.60
CA ARG A 84 7.35 6.89 -15.52
C ARG A 84 6.00 7.55 -15.35
N GLY A 85 4.97 6.79 -14.97
CA GLY A 85 3.66 7.32 -14.66
C GLY A 85 3.67 8.24 -13.43
N PHE A 86 4.36 7.85 -12.38
CA PHE A 86 4.57 8.67 -11.18
C PHE A 86 5.45 9.89 -11.48
N GLU A 87 6.53 9.72 -12.24
CA GLU A 87 7.42 10.83 -12.62
C GLU A 87 6.68 11.89 -13.45
N ALA A 88 5.88 11.46 -14.42
CA ALA A 88 5.10 12.38 -15.26
C ALA A 88 4.13 13.27 -14.47
N LEU A 89 3.73 12.86 -13.26
CA LEU A 89 2.83 13.58 -12.36
C LEU A 89 3.53 14.04 -11.07
N HIS A 90 4.87 14.02 -11.04
CA HIS A 90 5.63 14.32 -9.82
C HIS A 90 5.36 15.74 -9.28
N GLN A 91 5.22 16.72 -10.17
CA GLN A 91 4.91 18.10 -9.78
C GLN A 91 3.51 18.22 -9.16
N GLU A 92 2.54 17.52 -9.69
CA GLU A 92 1.16 17.49 -9.17
C GLU A 92 1.09 16.78 -7.80
N PHE A 93 1.84 15.69 -7.62
CA PHE A 93 1.99 15.06 -6.30
C PHE A 93 2.63 16.01 -5.29
N SER A 94 3.70 16.68 -5.66
CA SER A 94 4.37 17.68 -4.81
C SER A 94 3.43 18.83 -4.46
N ALA A 95 2.65 19.36 -5.42
CA ALA A 95 1.64 20.39 -5.20
C ALA A 95 0.52 19.93 -4.26
N ALA A 96 0.22 18.64 -4.23
CA ALA A 96 -0.70 18.00 -3.28
C ALA A 96 -0.04 17.64 -1.93
N ASN A 97 1.13 18.19 -1.60
CA ASN A 97 1.91 17.85 -0.41
C ASN A 97 2.14 16.34 -0.25
N THR A 98 2.42 15.65 -1.35
CA THR A 98 2.57 14.20 -1.39
C THR A 98 3.97 13.81 -1.84
N GLU A 99 4.60 12.91 -1.09
CA GLU A 99 5.84 12.23 -1.48
C GLU A 99 5.49 10.90 -2.15
N VAL A 100 6.08 10.64 -3.31
CA VAL A 100 6.04 9.35 -3.98
C VAL A 100 7.25 8.55 -3.58
N ILE A 101 7.07 7.27 -3.24
CA ILE A 101 8.16 6.37 -2.81
C ILE A 101 7.97 5.02 -3.47
N GLY A 102 8.97 4.56 -4.21
CA GLY A 102 9.02 3.18 -4.72
C GLY A 102 9.82 2.27 -3.79
N ILE A 103 9.38 1.03 -3.59
CA ILE A 103 10.08 0.03 -2.77
C ILE A 103 10.16 -1.30 -3.53
N SER A 104 11.37 -1.83 -3.67
CA SER A 104 11.58 -3.17 -4.23
C SER A 104 12.72 -3.91 -3.51
N ALA A 105 12.99 -5.13 -3.95
CA ALA A 105 14.10 -5.94 -3.43
C ALA A 105 15.44 -5.67 -4.12
N ASP A 106 15.48 -4.75 -5.10
CA ASP A 106 16.69 -4.40 -5.81
C ASP A 106 17.67 -3.64 -4.89
N SER A 107 18.95 -3.63 -5.27
CA SER A 107 19.99 -2.92 -4.50
C SER A 107 19.90 -1.41 -4.69
N VAL A 108 20.55 -0.64 -3.80
CA VAL A 108 20.64 0.82 -3.94
C VAL A 108 21.33 1.21 -5.25
N ASP A 109 22.38 0.47 -5.67
CA ASP A 109 23.10 0.73 -6.91
C ASP A 109 22.23 0.47 -8.15
N ASP A 110 21.35 -0.56 -8.11
CA ASP A 110 20.36 -0.81 -9.17
C ASP A 110 19.35 0.34 -9.22
N HIS A 111 18.85 0.79 -8.06
CA HIS A 111 17.92 1.94 -7.96
C HIS A 111 18.54 3.23 -8.50
N GLU A 112 19.82 3.52 -8.18
CA GLU A 112 20.53 4.67 -8.71
C GLU A 112 20.58 4.61 -10.24
N SER A 113 21.01 3.47 -10.78
CA SER A 113 21.07 3.23 -12.22
C SER A 113 19.70 3.35 -12.88
N PHE A 114 18.63 2.86 -12.22
CA PHE A 114 17.26 2.94 -12.73
C PHE A 114 16.72 4.37 -12.67
N CYS A 115 16.93 5.09 -11.56
CA CYS A 115 16.58 6.50 -11.45
C CYS A 115 17.25 7.34 -12.55
N ASP A 116 18.51 7.11 -12.81
CA ASP A 116 19.27 7.83 -13.84
C ASP A 116 18.77 7.53 -15.25
N SER A 117 18.55 6.25 -15.56
CA SER A 117 18.09 5.83 -16.90
C SER A 117 16.68 6.32 -17.23
N GLU A 118 15.80 6.37 -16.23
CA GLU A 118 14.39 6.74 -16.38
C GLU A 118 14.10 8.21 -16.04
N GLY A 119 15.08 8.93 -15.48
CA GLY A 119 14.93 10.32 -15.09
C GLY A 119 14.05 10.54 -13.87
N LEU A 120 13.99 9.56 -12.93
CA LEU A 120 13.10 9.61 -11.78
C LEU A 120 13.60 10.60 -10.73
N SER A 121 12.72 11.49 -10.26
CA SER A 121 13.03 12.53 -9.27
C SER A 121 12.71 12.08 -7.83
N PHE A 122 11.84 11.11 -7.65
CA PHE A 122 11.41 10.58 -6.35
C PHE A 122 12.27 9.40 -5.89
N PRO A 123 12.31 9.09 -4.57
CA PRO A 123 13.16 8.04 -4.03
C PRO A 123 12.68 6.63 -4.35
N LEU A 124 13.65 5.76 -4.66
CA LEU A 124 13.50 4.32 -4.71
C LEU A 124 14.27 3.70 -3.54
N LEU A 125 13.60 2.83 -2.76
CA LEU A 125 14.13 2.27 -1.52
C LEU A 125 14.35 0.76 -1.63
N SER A 126 15.49 0.31 -1.13
CA SER A 126 15.95 -1.07 -1.18
C SER A 126 15.47 -1.86 0.05
N ASP A 127 14.70 -2.92 -0.18
CA ASP A 127 14.19 -3.87 0.82
C ASP A 127 14.52 -5.32 0.41
N PRO A 128 15.82 -5.70 0.30
CA PRO A 128 16.25 -6.96 -0.31
C PRO A 128 15.74 -8.20 0.42
N ASP A 129 15.54 -8.12 1.73
CA ASP A 129 15.00 -9.20 2.55
C ASP A 129 13.47 -9.18 2.64
N GLY A 130 12.83 -8.18 2.04
CA GLY A 130 11.38 -7.99 2.05
C GLY A 130 10.81 -7.74 3.45
N VAL A 131 11.56 -7.09 4.34
CA VAL A 131 11.12 -6.84 5.72
C VAL A 131 9.93 -5.90 5.74
N VAL A 132 10.05 -4.76 5.07
CA VAL A 132 8.98 -3.77 4.94
C VAL A 132 7.87 -4.30 4.03
N SER A 133 8.22 -4.90 2.89
CA SER A 133 7.27 -5.50 1.97
C SER A 133 6.38 -6.56 2.65
N LYS A 134 6.93 -7.38 3.55
CA LYS A 134 6.15 -8.34 4.36
C LYS A 134 5.23 -7.65 5.36
N ALA A 135 5.71 -6.61 6.02
CA ALA A 135 4.91 -5.84 6.98
C ALA A 135 3.71 -5.16 6.31
N TYR A 136 3.86 -4.74 5.06
CA TYR A 136 2.78 -4.16 4.24
C TYR A 136 1.93 -5.22 3.50
N GLY A 137 2.25 -6.51 3.64
CA GLY A 137 1.56 -7.57 2.91
C GLY A 137 1.79 -7.55 1.40
N SER A 138 2.93 -7.01 0.99
CA SER A 138 3.34 -6.85 -0.42
C SER A 138 4.56 -7.71 -0.78
N TRP A 139 4.66 -8.92 -0.22
CA TRP A 139 5.82 -9.79 -0.45
C TRP A 139 5.45 -11.18 -0.95
N MET A 140 6.13 -11.59 -2.00
CA MET A 140 6.16 -12.98 -2.48
C MET A 140 7.59 -13.29 -2.94
N ALA A 141 8.38 -13.90 -2.04
CA ALA A 141 9.80 -14.14 -2.27
C ALA A 141 10.12 -14.68 -3.68
N PRO A 142 11.14 -14.15 -4.33
CA PRO A 142 12.11 -13.16 -3.82
C PRO A 142 11.75 -11.69 -4.15
N TYR A 143 10.51 -11.38 -4.51
CA TYR A 143 10.11 -10.07 -5.00
C TYR A 143 8.97 -9.44 -4.20
N SER A 144 8.90 -8.12 -4.23
CA SER A 144 7.72 -7.39 -3.81
C SER A 144 6.57 -7.60 -4.81
N LEU A 145 5.34 -7.63 -4.30
CA LEU A 145 4.13 -7.60 -5.12
C LEU A 145 3.84 -6.16 -5.55
N ARG A 146 3.11 -6.00 -6.64
CA ARG A 146 2.68 -4.68 -7.11
C ARG A 146 1.46 -4.21 -6.33
N HIS A 147 1.71 -3.61 -5.18
CA HIS A 147 0.69 -3.01 -4.32
C HIS A 147 1.07 -1.57 -4.02
N SER A 148 0.08 -0.71 -3.85
CA SER A 148 0.29 0.69 -3.47
C SER A 148 -0.54 1.07 -2.27
N PHE A 149 -0.03 2.02 -1.49
CA PHE A 149 -0.63 2.48 -0.24
C PHE A 149 -0.58 3.99 -0.18
N LEU A 150 -1.72 4.60 0.08
CA LEU A 150 -1.84 6.02 0.32
C LEU A 150 -1.95 6.25 1.82
N ILE A 151 -1.00 6.99 2.37
CA ILE A 151 -0.83 7.22 3.80
C ILE A 151 -0.94 8.73 4.04
N ASP A 152 -1.71 9.11 5.03
CA ASP A 152 -1.87 10.52 5.38
C ASP A 152 -0.71 11.09 6.22
N PRO A 153 -0.70 12.42 6.48
CA PRO A 153 0.34 13.08 7.26
C PRO A 153 0.54 12.53 8.68
N GLU A 154 -0.48 11.92 9.27
CA GLU A 154 -0.45 11.28 10.59
C GLU A 154 0.06 9.84 10.53
N GLY A 155 0.24 9.29 9.32
CA GLY A 155 0.69 7.91 9.08
C GLY A 155 -0.41 6.87 9.15
N ILE A 156 -1.62 7.29 8.87
CA ILE A 156 -2.79 6.42 8.79
C ILE A 156 -3.03 6.01 7.35
N LEU A 157 -3.28 4.71 7.12
CA LEU A 157 -3.66 4.22 5.80
C LEU A 157 -5.01 4.79 5.38
N ARG A 158 -5.06 5.43 4.23
CA ARG A 158 -6.30 5.98 3.66
C ARG A 158 -6.84 5.12 2.54
N GLU A 159 -5.97 4.66 1.65
CA GLU A 159 -6.36 3.78 0.54
C GLU A 159 -5.23 2.78 0.23
N ARG A 160 -5.59 1.65 -0.37
CA ARG A 160 -4.64 0.65 -0.85
C ARG A 160 -5.13 0.03 -2.15
N TRP A 161 -4.19 -0.22 -3.04
CA TRP A 161 -4.40 -0.93 -4.29
C TRP A 161 -3.60 -2.21 -4.29
N VAL A 162 -4.22 -3.32 -4.61
CA VAL A 162 -3.58 -4.64 -4.68
C VAL A 162 -3.56 -5.13 -6.12
N ALA A 163 -2.49 -5.83 -6.51
CA ALA A 163 -2.32 -6.35 -7.87
C ALA A 163 -2.51 -5.25 -8.95
N VAL A 164 -1.84 -4.12 -8.74
CA VAL A 164 -1.97 -2.91 -9.54
C VAL A 164 -1.61 -3.16 -11.02
N ARG A 165 -2.38 -2.56 -11.92
CA ARG A 165 -2.01 -2.43 -13.34
C ARG A 165 -1.17 -1.15 -13.51
N PRO A 166 0.07 -1.24 -14.04
CA PRO A 166 0.99 -0.10 -14.09
C PRO A 166 0.45 1.12 -14.83
N SER A 167 -0.23 0.88 -15.97
CA SER A 167 -0.74 1.96 -16.81
C SER A 167 -1.91 2.69 -16.14
N GLY A 168 -1.77 4.00 -15.96
CA GLY A 168 -2.80 4.89 -15.40
C GLY A 168 -2.87 4.89 -13.87
N HIS A 169 -2.10 4.04 -13.19
CA HIS A 169 -2.16 3.93 -11.72
C HIS A 169 -1.76 5.22 -11.00
N ALA A 170 -0.68 5.87 -11.41
CA ALA A 170 -0.25 7.14 -10.81
C ALA A 170 -1.36 8.21 -10.85
N LYS A 171 -2.12 8.28 -11.95
CA LYS A 171 -3.26 9.18 -12.08
C LYS A 171 -4.38 8.81 -11.10
N GLU A 172 -4.71 7.54 -10.97
CA GLU A 172 -5.72 7.04 -10.01
C GLU A 172 -5.35 7.42 -8.57
N VAL A 173 -4.07 7.26 -8.20
CA VAL A 173 -3.56 7.65 -6.87
C VAL A 173 -3.71 9.16 -6.66
N LEU A 174 -3.30 9.98 -7.63
CA LEU A 174 -3.39 11.44 -7.54
C LEU A 174 -4.85 11.92 -7.40
N GLU A 175 -5.77 11.39 -8.20
CA GLU A 175 -7.20 11.70 -8.13
C GLU A 175 -7.78 11.35 -6.74
N THR A 176 -7.36 10.22 -6.16
CA THR A 176 -7.76 9.80 -4.81
C THR A 176 -7.27 10.77 -3.74
N ILE A 177 -6.01 11.23 -3.81
CA ILE A 177 -5.46 12.24 -2.88
C ILE A 177 -6.27 13.52 -2.95
N GLN A 178 -6.51 14.04 -4.14
CA GLN A 178 -7.26 15.28 -4.36
C GLN A 178 -8.68 15.20 -3.82
N ALA A 179 -9.35 14.06 -3.99
CA ALA A 179 -10.68 13.81 -3.43
C ALA A 179 -10.68 13.81 -1.89
N LEU A 180 -9.70 13.12 -1.27
CA LEU A 180 -9.57 13.05 0.19
C LEU A 180 -9.26 14.43 0.80
N GLN A 181 -8.35 15.20 0.19
CA GLN A 181 -8.02 16.55 0.64
C GLN A 181 -9.19 17.52 0.51
N SER A 182 -9.97 17.44 -0.57
CA SER A 182 -11.16 18.26 -0.77
C SER A 182 -12.24 17.99 0.29
N THR A 183 -12.42 16.71 0.67
CA THR A 183 -13.39 16.32 1.70
C THR A 183 -12.98 16.85 3.07
N CYS A 184 -11.69 16.87 3.41
CA CYS A 184 -11.18 17.40 4.67
C CYS A 184 -11.43 18.89 4.81
N LEU A 185 -11.28 19.68 3.74
CA LEU A 185 -11.51 21.12 3.74
C LEU A 185 -12.97 21.49 4.00
N LEU A 186 -13.93 20.68 3.57
CA LEU A 186 -15.36 20.93 3.80
C LEU A 186 -15.76 20.75 5.27
N TYR A 187 -15.07 19.90 6.02
CA TYR A 187 -15.34 19.66 7.44
C TYR A 187 -14.67 20.67 8.39
N THR A 188 -13.64 21.39 7.93
CA THR A 188 -12.90 22.37 8.74
C THR A 188 -13.40 23.81 8.56
N SER A 189 -14.38 24.05 7.68
CA SER A 189 -15.00 25.38 7.52
C SER A 189 -15.91 25.65 8.70
N PRO A 190 -15.68 26.71 9.52
CA PRO A 190 -16.58 27.07 10.62
C PRO A 190 -17.95 27.39 10.03
N SER A 191 -19.01 26.73 10.57
CA SER A 191 -20.40 27.10 10.28
C SER A 191 -20.58 28.59 10.60
N PRO A 192 -21.16 29.39 9.70
CA PRO A 192 -21.55 30.76 10.06
C PRO A 192 -22.54 30.64 11.23
N ARG A 193 -22.16 31.19 12.39
CA ARG A 193 -23.11 31.42 13.50
C ARG A 193 -23.94 32.65 13.14
N ASP A 194 -25.22 32.40 12.93
CA ASP A 194 -26.26 33.43 12.99
C ASP A 194 -26.32 34.10 14.36
#